data_ba291aad678cda691208fea7d1df2e73
#
_entry.id   ba291aad678cda691208fea7d1df2e73
#
_cell.length_a   1.000
_cell.length_b   1.000
_cell.length_c   1.000
_cell.angle_alpha   90.00
_cell.angle_beta   90.00
_cell.angle_gamma   90.00
#
_symmetry.space_group_name_H-M   'P 1'
#
loop_
_entity.id
_entity.type
_entity.pdbx_description
1 polymer ?
#
loop_
_entity_poly.entity_id
_entity_poly.type
_entity_poly.pdbx_seq_one_letter_code
_entity_poly.pdbx_strand_id
1 'polypeptide(L)'
;MIRGASATCHVFPNGPVSKGDLWSAYRGQYEDEPFVDLVAGGGGVYRYPEPKAVAGTNYAEVGFELDPGNRRLVVFSAIDNMMKGSAGQAVHAANVALGLEETAGLDFTGMHPV
;
A
#
# COMPACT_ATOMS: atom_id res chain seq x y z
N MET A 1 -9.58 -14.89 -7.32
CA MET A 1 -9.91 -13.58 -6.76
C MET A 1 -10.58 -12.74 -7.83
N ILE A 2 -11.75 -12.23 -7.54
CA ILE A 2 -12.55 -11.47 -8.54
C ILE A 2 -12.09 -9.99 -8.59
N ARG A 3 -11.71 -9.42 -7.47
CA ARG A 3 -11.24 -8.05 -7.35
C ARG A 3 -9.89 -8.00 -6.66
N GLY A 4 -9.13 -6.97 -7.00
CA GLY A 4 -7.85 -6.71 -6.40
C GLY A 4 -6.69 -6.89 -7.36
N ALA A 5 -5.64 -6.16 -7.08
CA ALA A 5 -4.36 -6.27 -7.75
C ALA A 5 -3.25 -6.23 -6.70
N SER A 6 -2.24 -7.04 -6.88
CA SER A 6 -1.04 -7.02 -6.06
C SER A 6 0.20 -7.00 -6.92
N ALA A 7 1.23 -6.34 -6.41
CA ALA A 7 2.55 -6.35 -7.04
C ALA A 7 3.58 -6.84 -6.03
N THR A 8 4.52 -7.62 -6.52
CA THR A 8 5.68 -8.08 -5.77
C THR A 8 6.92 -7.74 -6.58
N CYS A 9 7.78 -6.90 -6.02
CA CYS A 9 9.00 -6.45 -6.68
C CYS A 9 10.23 -6.92 -5.92
N HIS A 10 11.21 -7.46 -6.64
CA HIS A 10 12.50 -7.82 -6.08
C HIS A 10 13.49 -6.70 -6.37
N VAL A 11 14.12 -6.19 -5.33
CA VAL A 11 15.07 -5.08 -5.41
C VAL A 11 16.42 -5.54 -4.83
N PHE A 12 17.48 -5.20 -5.51
CA PHE A 12 18.84 -5.51 -5.06
C PHE A 12 19.54 -4.19 -4.73
N PRO A 13 19.63 -3.83 -3.44
CA PRO A 13 20.27 -2.58 -3.01
C PRO A 13 21.75 -2.54 -3.41
N ASN A 14 22.24 -1.36 -3.73
CA ASN A 14 23.65 -1.16 -4.08
C ASN A 14 24.61 -1.22 -2.88
N GLY A 15 24.07 -1.25 -1.67
CA GLY A 15 24.85 -1.29 -0.45
C GLY A 15 24.04 -1.87 0.71
N PRO A 16 24.64 -1.95 1.91
CA PRO A 16 23.96 -2.48 3.08
C PRO A 16 22.72 -1.66 3.44
N VAL A 17 21.61 -2.35 3.66
CA VAL A 17 20.34 -1.74 4.06
C VAL A 17 19.82 -2.50 5.27
N SER A 18 19.44 -1.79 6.31
CA SER A 18 18.82 -2.36 7.49
C SER A 18 17.29 -2.26 7.42
N LYS A 19 16.60 -3.09 8.20
CA LYS A 19 15.16 -3.00 8.35
C LYS A 19 14.72 -1.64 8.90
N GLY A 20 15.51 -1.07 9.80
CA GLY A 20 15.27 0.28 10.34
C GLY A 20 15.35 1.37 9.27
N ASP A 21 16.32 1.27 8.35
CA ASP A 21 16.45 2.22 7.23
C ASP A 21 15.22 2.17 6.33
N LEU A 22 14.73 0.96 6.05
CA LEU A 22 13.52 0.77 5.23
C LEU A 22 12.28 1.34 5.91
N TRP A 23 12.10 1.10 7.20
CA TRP A 23 10.99 1.68 7.96
C TRP A 23 11.03 3.21 7.93
N SER A 24 12.21 3.80 8.11
CA SER A 24 12.37 5.25 8.05
C SER A 24 12.03 5.80 6.67
N ALA A 25 12.46 5.13 5.62
CA ALA A 25 12.16 5.54 4.25
C ALA A 25 10.65 5.46 3.94
N TYR A 26 10.00 4.35 4.30
CA TYR A 26 8.57 4.18 4.08
C TYR A 26 7.73 5.18 4.89
N ARG A 27 8.04 5.38 6.16
CA ARG A 27 7.35 6.36 6.99
C ARG A 27 7.54 7.78 6.47
N GLY A 28 8.76 8.14 6.11
CA GLY A 28 9.04 9.45 5.54
C GLY A 28 8.26 9.73 4.26
N GLN A 29 7.97 8.71 3.48
CA GLN A 29 7.23 8.85 2.22
C GLN A 29 5.71 8.81 2.41
N TYR A 30 5.19 7.97 3.28
CA TYR A 30 3.77 7.61 3.31
C TYR A 30 3.03 7.91 4.61
N GLU A 31 3.72 8.29 5.68
CA GLU A 31 3.08 8.48 7.01
C GLU A 31 1.92 9.48 6.96
N ASP A 32 2.06 10.54 6.17
CA ASP A 32 1.06 11.60 6.05
C ASP A 32 0.09 11.38 4.88
N GLU A 33 0.20 10.27 4.16
CA GLU A 33 -0.67 9.99 3.02
C GLU A 33 -1.98 9.35 3.47
N PRO A 34 -3.14 9.95 3.16
CA PRO A 34 -4.43 9.52 3.73
C PRO A 34 -4.87 8.13 3.25
N PHE A 35 -4.40 7.68 2.09
CA PHE A 35 -4.83 6.41 1.49
C PHE A 35 -3.71 5.39 1.32
N VAL A 36 -2.63 5.52 2.07
CA VAL A 36 -1.55 4.53 2.04
C VAL A 36 -1.32 3.96 3.44
N ASP A 37 -1.50 2.67 3.57
CA ASP A 37 -1.27 1.93 4.81
C ASP A 37 0.05 1.14 4.71
N LEU A 38 0.88 1.27 5.72
CA LEU A 38 2.13 0.52 5.83
C LEU A 38 1.88 -0.81 6.53
N VAL A 39 2.10 -1.92 5.83
CA VAL A 39 1.91 -3.26 6.35
C VAL A 39 3.22 -4.04 6.22
N ALA A 40 3.99 -4.12 7.29
CA ALA A 40 5.22 -4.91 7.30
C ALA A 40 5.57 -5.36 8.71
N GLY A 41 6.08 -6.58 8.82
CA GLY A 41 6.69 -7.09 10.03
C GLY A 41 5.75 -7.44 11.18
N GLY A 42 4.44 -7.37 10.98
CA GLY A 42 3.47 -7.89 11.94
C GLY A 42 3.42 -9.41 11.94
N GLY A 43 2.88 -9.98 13.02
CA GLY A 43 2.54 -11.41 13.06
C GLY A 43 1.12 -11.64 12.56
N GLY A 44 0.84 -12.89 12.18
CA GLY A 44 -0.52 -13.31 11.84
C GLY A 44 -0.85 -13.28 10.35
N VAL A 45 -2.13 -13.33 10.06
CA VAL A 45 -2.65 -13.53 8.70
C VAL A 45 -2.39 -12.32 7.79
N TYR A 46 -2.47 -11.12 8.34
CA TYR A 46 -2.31 -9.85 7.61
C TYR A 46 -0.90 -9.27 7.75
N ARG A 47 0.08 -10.12 7.62
CA ARG A 47 1.50 -9.76 7.76
C ARG A 47 2.02 -8.95 6.58
N TYR A 48 1.44 -9.15 5.41
CA TYR A 48 1.81 -8.49 4.16
C TYR A 48 0.58 -7.85 3.51
N PRO A 49 0.79 -6.89 2.61
CA PRO A 49 -0.29 -6.34 1.81
C PRO A 49 -1.14 -7.42 1.13
N GLU A 50 -2.45 -7.31 1.27
CA GLU A 50 -3.38 -8.29 0.73
C GLU A 50 -4.57 -7.60 0.04
N PRO A 51 -4.84 -7.90 -1.24
CA PRO A 51 -5.95 -7.29 -1.97
C PRO A 51 -7.31 -7.49 -1.30
N LYS A 52 -7.51 -8.59 -0.61
CA LYS A 52 -8.76 -8.88 0.09
C LYS A 52 -9.02 -7.91 1.24
N ALA A 53 -7.96 -7.47 1.92
CA ALA A 53 -8.08 -6.52 3.03
C ALA A 53 -8.53 -5.14 2.54
N VAL A 54 -8.12 -4.72 1.35
CA VAL A 54 -8.45 -3.41 0.78
C VAL A 54 -9.61 -3.45 -0.23
N ALA A 55 -10.25 -4.60 -0.40
CA ALA A 55 -11.35 -4.74 -1.35
C ALA A 55 -12.48 -3.74 -1.09
N GLY A 56 -12.87 -3.01 -2.12
CA GLY A 56 -13.91 -1.98 -2.05
C GLY A 56 -13.47 -0.64 -1.44
N THR A 57 -12.18 -0.46 -1.17
CA THR A 57 -11.64 0.79 -0.60
C THR A 57 -10.78 1.56 -1.58
N ASN A 58 -10.44 2.80 -1.22
CA ASN A 58 -9.43 3.61 -1.91
C ASN A 58 -8.06 3.54 -1.24
N TYR A 59 -7.87 2.63 -0.30
CA TYR A 59 -6.58 2.42 0.35
C TYR A 59 -5.65 1.57 -0.51
N ALA A 60 -4.37 1.87 -0.42
CA ALA A 60 -3.31 1.02 -0.92
C ALA A 60 -2.49 0.53 0.27
N GLU A 61 -2.31 -0.77 0.37
CA GLU A 61 -1.36 -1.34 1.32
C GLU A 61 0.00 -1.48 0.64
N VAL A 62 1.06 -1.06 1.34
CA VAL A 62 2.45 -1.23 0.92
C VAL A 62 3.26 -1.86 2.03
N GLY A 63 4.21 -2.69 1.68
CA GLY A 63 5.04 -3.36 2.66
C GLY A 63 6.31 -3.92 2.04
N PHE A 64 7.15 -4.48 2.89
CA PHE A 64 8.43 -5.02 2.46
C PHE A 64 8.88 -6.19 3.34
N GLU A 65 9.78 -6.97 2.79
CA GLU A 65 10.55 -7.98 3.52
C GLU A 65 12.01 -7.91 3.07
N LEU A 66 12.92 -7.92 4.02
CA LEU A 66 14.36 -7.92 3.75
C LEU A 66 14.91 -9.31 4.01
N ASP A 67 15.60 -9.88 3.03
CA ASP A 67 16.24 -11.18 3.18
C ASP A 67 17.27 -11.16 4.32
N PRO A 68 17.46 -12.28 5.03
CA PRO A 68 18.40 -12.36 6.16
C PRO A 68 19.83 -11.92 5.84
N GLY A 69 20.25 -12.09 4.59
CA GLY A 69 21.56 -11.63 4.12
C GLY A 69 21.61 -10.16 3.72
N ASN A 70 20.49 -9.42 3.83
CA ASN A 70 20.35 -8.00 3.44
C ASN A 70 20.75 -7.71 1.99
N ARG A 71 20.63 -8.71 1.12
CA ARG A 71 21.03 -8.59 -0.29
C ARG A 71 19.85 -8.40 -1.24
N ARG A 72 18.66 -8.79 -0.80
CA ARG A 72 17.45 -8.65 -1.58
C ARG A 72 16.34 -8.07 -0.71
N LEU A 73 15.72 -7.05 -1.23
CA LEU A 73 14.51 -6.47 -0.68
C LEU A 73 13.33 -6.90 -1.55
N VAL A 74 12.29 -7.43 -0.93
CA VAL A 74 11.03 -7.72 -1.61
C VAL A 74 10.02 -6.66 -1.18
N VAL A 75 9.43 -5.96 -2.14
CA VAL A 75 8.45 -4.91 -1.91
C VAL A 75 7.10 -5.40 -2.39
N PHE A 76 6.08 -5.21 -1.57
CA PHE A 76 4.72 -5.63 -1.84
C PHE A 76 3.79 -4.43 -1.89
N SER A 77 2.78 -4.52 -2.75
CA SER A 77 1.65 -3.61 -2.67
C SER A 77 0.35 -4.33 -3.04
N ALA A 78 -0.75 -3.82 -2.51
CA ALA A 78 -2.08 -4.35 -2.79
C ALA A 78 -3.10 -3.21 -2.88
N ILE A 79 -3.99 -3.31 -3.86
CA ILE A 79 -5.09 -2.35 -4.06
C ILE A 79 -6.35 -3.08 -4.51
N ASP A 80 -7.48 -2.43 -4.38
CA ASP A 80 -8.68 -2.79 -5.15
C ASP A 80 -8.54 -2.22 -6.57
N ASN A 81 -8.60 -3.08 -7.56
CA ASN A 81 -8.35 -2.68 -8.96
C ASN A 81 -9.44 -1.76 -9.54
N MET A 82 -10.65 -1.81 -9.00
CA MET A 82 -11.77 -1.01 -9.49
C MET A 82 -11.94 0.31 -8.73
N MET A 83 -11.55 0.34 -7.47
CA MET A 83 -11.61 1.55 -6.63
C MET A 83 -10.29 2.32 -6.72
N LYS A 84 -9.27 1.98 -5.94
CA LYS A 84 -7.97 2.67 -5.99
C LYS A 84 -7.31 2.59 -7.36
N GLY A 85 -7.45 1.47 -8.02
CA GLY A 85 -6.84 1.25 -9.34
C GLY A 85 -7.62 1.86 -10.52
N SER A 86 -8.81 2.39 -10.32
CA SER A 86 -9.66 2.89 -11.40
C SER A 86 -10.52 4.08 -10.97
N ALA A 87 -11.80 3.87 -10.69
CA ALA A 87 -12.77 4.95 -10.42
C ALA A 87 -12.40 5.79 -9.20
N GLY A 88 -11.94 5.16 -8.13
CA GLY A 88 -11.51 5.86 -6.93
C GLY A 88 -10.31 6.78 -7.19
N GLN A 89 -9.35 6.31 -7.95
CA GLN A 89 -8.19 7.12 -8.31
C GLN A 89 -8.57 8.31 -9.20
N ALA A 90 -9.55 8.14 -10.08
CA ALA A 90 -10.03 9.23 -10.91
C ALA A 90 -10.66 10.35 -10.05
N VAL A 91 -11.48 9.99 -9.07
CA VAL A 91 -12.07 10.96 -8.13
C VAL A 91 -10.98 11.58 -7.25
N HIS A 92 -10.04 10.81 -6.76
CA HIS A 92 -8.91 11.30 -5.96
C HIS A 92 -8.09 12.35 -6.75
N ALA A 93 -7.74 12.05 -7.99
CA ALA A 93 -7.02 12.98 -8.85
C ALA A 93 -7.82 14.25 -9.11
N ALA A 94 -9.15 14.16 -9.31
CA ALA A 94 -10.02 15.29 -9.47
C ALA A 94 -10.06 16.17 -8.21
N ASN A 95 -10.15 15.59 -7.03
CA ASN A 95 -10.09 16.31 -5.75
C ASN A 95 -8.82 17.16 -5.65
N VAL A 96 -7.68 16.56 -5.94
CA VAL A 96 -6.38 17.23 -5.90
C VAL A 96 -6.32 18.36 -6.95
N ALA A 97 -6.71 18.06 -8.19
CA ALA A 97 -6.67 19.03 -9.29
C ALA A 97 -7.56 20.23 -9.08
N LEU A 98 -8.71 20.05 -8.43
CA LEU A 98 -9.70 21.11 -8.19
C LEU A 98 -9.51 21.81 -6.83
N GLY A 99 -8.50 21.44 -6.05
CA GLY A 99 -8.25 22.01 -4.73
C GLY A 99 -9.30 21.66 -3.69
N LEU A 100 -10.02 20.55 -3.89
CA LEU A 100 -10.98 20.04 -2.92
C LEU A 100 -10.24 19.23 -1.84
N GLU A 101 -10.96 18.87 -0.77
CA GLU A 101 -10.45 17.95 0.22
C GLU A 101 -10.05 16.63 -0.47
N GLU A 102 -8.81 16.20 -0.28
CA GLU A 102 -8.25 15.03 -0.97
C GLU A 102 -9.09 13.77 -0.78
N THR A 103 -9.65 13.59 0.42
CA THR A 103 -10.44 12.42 0.82
C THR A 103 -11.93 12.54 0.51
N ALA A 104 -12.39 13.66 -0.05
CA ALA A 104 -13.82 13.91 -0.28
C ALA A 104 -14.48 12.81 -1.11
N GLY A 105 -15.49 12.15 -0.54
CA GLY A 105 -16.24 11.07 -1.19
C GLY A 105 -15.52 9.74 -1.29
N LEU A 106 -14.33 9.59 -0.70
CA LEU A 106 -13.46 8.42 -0.87
C LEU A 106 -13.17 7.67 0.42
N ASP A 107 -13.40 8.29 1.56
CA ASP A 107 -13.12 7.70 2.87
C ASP A 107 -14.32 6.88 3.35
N PHE A 108 -14.35 5.62 2.97
CA PHE A 108 -15.39 4.68 3.40
C PHE A 108 -14.80 3.30 3.66
N THR A 109 -15.50 2.54 4.49
CA THR A 109 -15.11 1.17 4.83
C THR A 109 -15.26 0.24 3.63
N GLY A 110 -14.36 -0.71 3.52
CA GLY A 110 -14.38 -1.70 2.47
C GLY A 110 -15.34 -2.85 2.72
N MET A 111 -15.17 -3.90 1.94
CA MET A 111 -15.99 -5.10 1.99
C MET A 111 -15.39 -6.21 2.87
N HIS A 112 -14.24 -6.00 3.43
CA HIS A 112 -13.60 -7.00 4.30
C HIS A 112 -14.25 -7.00 5.69
N PRO A 113 -14.48 -8.18 6.31
CA PRO A 113 -14.35 -9.52 5.75
C PRO A 113 -15.51 -9.91 4.86
N VAL A 114 -15.22 -10.60 3.78
CA VAL A 114 -16.20 -11.09 2.82
C VAL A 114 -16.17 -12.61 2.74
#